data_8f0f66376b45a1c34fd62f30a6d9e7c6
#
_entry.id   8f0f66376b45a1c34fd62f30a6d9e7c6
#
_cell.length_a   1.000
_cell.length_b   1.000
_cell.length_c   1.000
_cell.angle_alpha   90.00
_cell.angle_beta   90.00
_cell.angle_gamma   90.00
#
_symmetry.space_group_name_H-M   'P 1'
#
loop_
_entity.id
_entity.type
_entity.pdbx_description
1 polymer ?
#
loop_
_entity_poly.entity_id
_entity_poly.type
_entity_poly.pdbx_seq_one_letter_code
_entity_poly.pdbx_strand_id
1 'polypeptide(L)'
;MKLVIAVPTRGRRGLDDVVDEVFARAPYFTIVEAAEEGYRVMEVIENEFKNLSHGVGPIIVKLLRDRGVNVIATPEIGCGVEELIRELGIKHHKVEPGARVKSVIESIISEA
;
A
#
# COMPACT_ATOMS: atom_id res chain seq x y z
N MET A 1 -11.22 13.75 8.31
CA MET A 1 -10.99 12.37 7.82
C MET A 1 -9.49 12.13 7.66
N LYS A 2 -9.05 10.95 8.00
CA LYS A 2 -7.64 10.58 7.90
C LYS A 2 -7.51 9.21 7.27
N LEU A 3 -6.69 9.10 6.23
CA LEU A 3 -6.39 7.84 5.57
C LEU A 3 -4.92 7.52 5.74
N VAL A 4 -4.61 6.27 5.98
CA VAL A 4 -3.24 5.77 5.98
C VAL A 4 -3.16 4.76 4.85
N ILE A 5 -2.41 5.10 3.82
CA ILE A 5 -2.40 4.39 2.55
C ILE A 5 -1.07 3.71 2.35
N ALA A 6 -1.09 2.40 2.06
CA ALA A 6 0.11 1.66 1.72
C ALA A 6 0.14 1.43 0.21
N VAL A 7 1.29 1.71 -0.39
CA VAL A 7 1.51 1.52 -1.83
C VAL A 7 2.76 0.66 -2.01
N PRO A 8 2.68 -0.48 -2.70
CA PRO A 8 3.88 -1.23 -3.04
C PRO A 8 4.68 -0.43 -4.08
N THR A 9 5.94 -0.16 -3.78
CA THR A 9 6.77 0.68 -4.65
C THR A 9 8.05 -0.01 -5.05
N ARG A 10 8.63 0.45 -6.17
CA ARG A 10 9.86 -0.12 -6.72
C ARG A 10 11.10 0.32 -5.96
N GLY A 11 11.02 1.47 -5.27
CA GLY A 11 12.15 2.03 -4.54
C GLY A 11 11.73 2.87 -3.35
N ARG A 12 12.64 3.72 -2.91
CA ARG A 12 12.50 4.52 -1.69
C ARG A 12 12.24 6.00 -1.95
N ARG A 13 11.79 6.37 -3.14
CA ARG A 13 11.65 7.79 -3.50
C ARG A 13 10.36 8.43 -2.99
N GLY A 14 9.58 7.71 -2.20
CA GLY A 14 8.35 8.25 -1.61
C GLY A 14 7.32 8.63 -2.66
N LEU A 15 6.86 9.87 -2.61
CA LEU A 15 5.83 10.35 -3.55
C LEU A 15 6.28 10.34 -5.00
N ASP A 16 7.58 10.38 -5.25
CA ASP A 16 8.14 10.36 -6.60
C ASP A 16 8.37 8.95 -7.12
N ASP A 17 8.15 7.95 -6.28
CA ASP A 17 8.30 6.57 -6.71
C ASP A 17 7.10 6.10 -7.50
N VAL A 18 7.18 4.90 -8.03
CA VAL A 18 6.13 4.31 -8.86
C VAL A 18 5.63 3.02 -8.25
N VAL A 19 4.36 2.72 -8.54
CA VAL A 19 3.69 1.51 -8.07
C VAL A 19 4.33 0.29 -8.69
N ASP A 20 4.66 -0.69 -7.83
CA ASP A 20 5.20 -1.96 -8.29
C ASP A 20 4.10 -2.82 -8.92
N GLU A 21 4.50 -3.84 -9.68
CA GLU A 21 3.56 -4.73 -10.33
C GLU A 21 2.88 -5.70 -9.37
N VAL A 22 3.53 -6.00 -8.24
CA VAL A 22 3.03 -6.98 -7.27
C VAL A 22 2.84 -6.33 -5.92
N PHE A 23 2.04 -6.97 -5.07
CA PHE A 23 1.78 -6.46 -3.73
C PHE A 23 2.71 -7.07 -2.68
N ALA A 24 2.44 -8.32 -2.27
CA ALA A 24 3.10 -8.89 -1.10
C ALA A 24 4.60 -9.09 -1.27
N ARG A 25 5.07 -9.26 -2.49
CA ARG A 25 6.49 -9.46 -2.78
C ARG A 25 7.17 -8.23 -3.35
N ALA A 26 6.53 -7.07 -3.26
CA ALA A 26 7.14 -5.83 -3.70
C ALA A 26 8.39 -5.53 -2.85
N PRO A 27 9.37 -4.84 -3.40
CA PRO A 27 10.61 -4.56 -2.64
C PRO A 27 10.40 -3.56 -1.52
N TYR A 28 9.46 -2.63 -1.66
CA TYR A 28 9.19 -1.60 -0.65
C TYR A 28 7.72 -1.31 -0.55
N PHE A 29 7.31 -0.76 0.61
CA PHE A 29 5.97 -0.22 0.80
C PHE A 29 6.11 1.22 1.25
N THR A 30 5.50 2.14 0.51
CA THR A 30 5.46 3.55 0.86
C THR A 30 4.15 3.81 1.61
N ILE A 31 4.25 4.32 2.83
CA ILE A 31 3.09 4.58 3.67
C ILE A 31 2.83 6.08 3.68
N VAL A 32 1.64 6.48 3.28
CA VAL A 32 1.25 7.88 3.16
C VAL A 32 0.05 8.17 4.06
N GLU A 33 0.16 9.23 4.85
CA GLU A 33 -0.95 9.72 5.64
C GLU A 33 -1.62 10.85 4.87
N ALA A 34 -2.93 10.77 4.69
CA ALA A 34 -3.69 11.78 3.96
C ALA A 34 -4.85 12.28 4.81
N ALA A 35 -5.04 13.60 4.83
CA ALA A 35 -6.11 14.25 5.58
C ALA A 35 -6.59 15.45 4.78
N GLU A 36 -7.53 16.20 5.32
CA GLU A 36 -8.12 17.35 4.62
C GLU A 36 -7.09 18.42 4.27
N GLU A 37 -6.09 18.61 5.12
CA GLU A 37 -5.06 19.64 4.91
C GLU A 37 -3.93 19.18 3.99
N GLY A 38 -3.92 17.92 3.55
CA GLY A 38 -2.90 17.43 2.64
C GLY A 38 -2.43 16.03 2.97
N TYR A 39 -1.30 15.64 2.42
CA TYR A 39 -0.75 14.30 2.62
C TYR A 39 0.76 14.34 2.74
N ARG A 40 1.32 13.31 3.39
CA ARG A 40 2.77 13.19 3.58
C ARG A 40 3.17 11.73 3.70
N VAL A 41 4.40 11.45 3.32
CA VAL A 41 4.97 10.11 3.52
C VAL A 41 5.29 9.95 5.00
N MET A 42 4.75 8.90 5.60
CA MET A 42 5.05 8.56 6.99
C MET A 42 6.31 7.73 7.08
N GLU A 43 6.45 6.79 6.15
CA GLU A 43 7.49 5.78 6.26
C GLU A 43 7.63 5.07 4.91
N VAL A 44 8.84 4.62 4.59
CA VAL A 44 9.08 3.70 3.48
C VAL A 44 9.68 2.44 4.11
N ILE A 45 9.00 1.32 3.94
CA ILE A 45 9.37 0.05 4.57
C ILE A 45 10.04 -0.83 3.53
N GLU A 46 11.22 -1.33 3.85
CA GLU A 46 11.87 -2.35 3.02
C GLU A 46 11.22 -3.70 3.32
N ASN A 47 10.85 -4.45 2.30
CA ASN A 47 10.20 -5.74 2.47
C ASN A 47 11.22 -6.85 2.70
N GLU A 48 11.42 -7.21 3.94
CA GLU A 48 12.35 -8.27 4.32
C GLU A 48 11.77 -9.67 4.10
N PHE A 49 10.50 -9.77 3.76
CA PHE A 49 9.78 -11.05 3.64
C PHE A 49 9.52 -11.47 2.20
N LYS A 50 9.98 -10.70 1.22
CA LYS A 50 9.63 -10.92 -0.19
C LYS A 50 10.08 -12.28 -0.74
N ASN A 51 11.07 -12.91 -0.11
CA ASN A 51 11.62 -14.18 -0.58
C ASN A 51 11.13 -15.40 0.20
N LEU A 52 10.17 -15.23 1.09
CA LEU A 52 9.59 -16.36 1.81
C LEU A 52 8.89 -17.31 0.84
N SER A 53 8.97 -18.62 1.11
CA SER A 53 8.32 -19.61 0.26
C SER A 53 6.79 -19.52 0.36
N HIS A 54 6.26 -19.30 1.57
CA HIS A 54 4.84 -19.31 1.86
C HIS A 54 4.46 -18.21 2.84
N GLY A 55 3.20 -17.82 2.83
CA GLY A 55 2.63 -16.97 3.85
C GLY A 55 3.03 -15.51 3.83
N VAL A 56 3.62 -15.04 2.73
CA VAL A 56 4.09 -13.66 2.65
C VAL A 56 2.91 -12.67 2.70
N GLY A 57 1.79 -13.01 2.04
CA GLY A 57 0.62 -12.13 2.01
C GLY A 57 0.10 -11.75 3.40
N PRO A 58 -0.26 -12.74 4.23
CA PRO A 58 -0.73 -12.45 5.59
C PRO A 58 0.28 -11.70 6.45
N ILE A 59 1.56 -12.00 6.31
CA ILE A 59 2.62 -11.31 7.05
C ILE A 59 2.65 -9.83 6.68
N ILE A 60 2.58 -9.52 5.40
CA ILE A 60 2.58 -8.14 4.93
C ILE A 60 1.31 -7.40 5.39
N VAL A 61 0.16 -8.04 5.29
CA VAL A 61 -1.10 -7.42 5.74
C VAL A 61 -1.01 -7.07 7.22
N LYS A 62 -0.50 -7.98 8.05
CA LYS A 62 -0.34 -7.72 9.48
C LYS A 62 0.63 -6.56 9.73
N LEU A 63 1.74 -6.54 9.01
CA LEU A 63 2.74 -5.49 9.14
C LEU A 63 2.14 -4.12 8.82
N LEU A 64 1.35 -4.03 7.76
CA LEU A 64 0.70 -2.79 7.36
C LEU A 64 -0.40 -2.39 8.34
N ARG A 65 -1.19 -3.36 8.79
CA ARG A 65 -2.23 -3.10 9.78
C ARG A 65 -1.64 -2.53 11.07
N ASP A 66 -0.52 -3.06 11.51
CA ASP A 66 0.13 -2.60 12.73
C ASP A 66 0.61 -1.15 12.63
N ARG A 67 0.72 -0.64 11.42
CA ARG A 67 1.06 0.77 11.17
C ARG A 67 -0.15 1.65 10.94
N GLY A 68 -1.34 1.10 11.15
CA GLY A 68 -2.58 1.86 11.02
C GLY A 68 -3.08 2.00 9.60
N VAL A 69 -2.55 1.22 8.66
CA VAL A 69 -2.98 1.27 7.26
C VAL A 69 -4.45 0.87 7.16
N ASN A 70 -5.24 1.69 6.48
CA ASN A 70 -6.65 1.39 6.22
C ASN A 70 -7.00 1.39 4.72
N VAL A 71 -6.04 1.71 3.86
CA VAL A 71 -6.20 1.61 2.41
C VAL A 71 -4.92 1.00 1.83
N ILE A 72 -5.08 0.02 0.97
CA ILE A 72 -3.97 -0.55 0.20
C ILE A 72 -4.20 -0.22 -1.27
N ALA A 73 -3.30 0.56 -1.85
CA ALA A 73 -3.36 0.96 -3.25
C ALA A 73 -2.38 0.11 -4.04
N THR A 74 -2.88 -0.89 -4.75
CA THR A 74 -2.04 -1.88 -5.45
C THR A 74 -2.76 -2.38 -6.70
N PRO A 75 -2.03 -2.84 -7.72
CA PRO A 75 -2.68 -3.36 -8.92
C PRO A 75 -3.54 -4.59 -8.61
N GLU A 76 -2.94 -5.68 -8.20
CA GLU A 76 -3.67 -6.92 -7.95
C GLU A 76 -3.31 -7.48 -6.59
N ILE A 77 -4.26 -8.19 -5.98
CA ILE A 77 -4.00 -8.95 -4.76
C ILE A 77 -4.61 -10.33 -4.95
N GLY A 78 -4.03 -11.33 -4.29
CA GLY A 78 -4.57 -12.68 -4.34
C GLY A 78 -5.87 -12.79 -3.56
N CYS A 79 -6.67 -13.81 -3.87
CA CYS A 79 -7.97 -14.02 -3.23
C CYS A 79 -7.87 -14.10 -1.71
N GLY A 80 -6.86 -14.79 -1.19
CA GLY A 80 -6.68 -14.93 0.25
C GLY A 80 -6.38 -13.60 0.94
N VAL A 81 -5.55 -12.75 0.30
CA VAL A 81 -5.25 -11.42 0.82
C VAL A 81 -6.48 -10.54 0.75
N GLU A 82 -7.23 -10.62 -0.35
CA GLU A 82 -8.46 -9.83 -0.51
C GLU A 82 -9.46 -10.12 0.61
N GLU A 83 -9.67 -11.39 0.90
CA GLU A 83 -10.57 -11.79 1.99
C GLU A 83 -10.10 -11.27 3.34
N LEU A 84 -8.80 -11.41 3.60
CA LEU A 84 -8.21 -10.98 4.87
C LEU A 84 -8.35 -9.48 5.08
N ILE A 85 -8.02 -8.66 4.08
CA ILE A 85 -8.12 -7.21 4.24
C ILE A 85 -9.56 -6.76 4.38
N ARG A 86 -10.50 -7.46 3.72
CA ARG A 86 -11.93 -7.17 3.88
C ARG A 86 -12.37 -7.41 5.32
N GLU A 87 -11.96 -8.52 5.91
CA GLU A 87 -12.27 -8.83 7.30
C GLU A 87 -11.70 -7.80 8.27
N LEU A 88 -10.55 -7.24 7.93
CA LEU A 88 -9.88 -6.24 8.77
C LEU A 88 -10.36 -4.82 8.53
N GLY A 89 -11.29 -4.63 7.59
CA GLY A 89 -11.79 -3.31 7.27
C GLY A 89 -10.82 -2.46 6.45
N ILE A 90 -9.83 -3.07 5.82
CA ILE A 90 -8.88 -2.37 4.96
C ILE A 90 -9.42 -2.37 3.53
N LYS A 91 -9.45 -1.19 2.92
CA LYS A 91 -9.97 -1.05 1.56
C LYS A 91 -8.87 -1.29 0.53
N HIS A 92 -9.19 -2.03 -0.53
CA HIS A 92 -8.31 -2.17 -1.68
C HIS A 92 -8.70 -1.13 -2.72
N HIS A 93 -7.75 -0.28 -3.09
CA HIS A 93 -7.91 0.69 -4.17
C HIS A 93 -7.03 0.24 -5.33
N LYS A 94 -7.66 -0.22 -6.41
CA LYS A 94 -6.91 -0.75 -7.55
C LYS A 94 -6.25 0.37 -8.33
N VAL A 95 -4.96 0.21 -8.66
CA VAL A 95 -4.19 1.20 -9.39
C VAL A 95 -3.35 0.52 -10.48
N GLU A 96 -2.83 1.29 -11.40
CA GLU A 96 -2.00 0.75 -12.46
C GLU A 96 -0.54 0.63 -12.03
N PRO A 97 0.14 -0.47 -12.39
CA PRO A 97 1.59 -0.56 -12.14
C PRO A 97 2.29 0.55 -12.90
N GLY A 98 3.33 1.10 -12.29
CA GLY A 98 4.08 2.20 -12.88
C GLY A 98 3.48 3.58 -12.66
N ALA A 99 2.28 3.67 -12.10
CA ALA A 99 1.69 4.97 -11.75
C ALA A 99 2.53 5.63 -10.67
N ARG A 100 2.60 6.96 -10.70
CA ARG A 100 3.36 7.69 -9.70
C ARG A 100 2.59 7.70 -8.38
N VAL A 101 3.29 7.48 -7.28
CA VAL A 101 2.65 7.42 -5.95
C VAL A 101 1.84 8.69 -5.68
N LYS A 102 2.42 9.86 -5.97
CA LYS A 102 1.73 11.13 -5.78
C LYS A 102 0.38 11.16 -6.49
N SER A 103 0.33 10.72 -7.74
CA SER A 103 -0.91 10.70 -8.51
C SER A 103 -1.94 9.75 -7.91
N VAL A 104 -1.48 8.59 -7.43
CA VAL A 104 -2.34 7.62 -6.77
C VAL A 104 -2.99 8.22 -5.52
N ILE A 105 -2.18 8.89 -4.70
CA ILE A 105 -2.69 9.50 -3.47
C ILE A 105 -3.72 10.59 -3.79
N GLU A 106 -3.43 11.44 -4.77
CA GLU A 106 -4.35 12.52 -5.15
C GLU A 106 -5.66 11.96 -5.67
N SER A 107 -5.61 10.86 -6.41
CA SER A 107 -6.81 10.18 -6.90
C SER A 107 -7.66 9.64 -5.74
N ILE A 108 -7.03 9.02 -4.75
CA ILE A 108 -7.73 8.48 -3.59
C ILE A 108 -8.41 9.59 -2.80
N ILE A 109 -7.70 10.69 -2.58
CA ILE A 109 -8.24 11.83 -1.84
C ILE A 109 -9.45 12.42 -2.56
N SER A 110 -9.39 12.56 -3.87
CA SER A 110 -10.47 13.16 -4.63
C SER A 110 -11.72 12.27 -4.69
N GLU A 111 -11.59 10.97 -4.42
CA GLU A 111 -12.73 10.05 -4.37
C GLU A 111 -13.30 9.90 -2.96
N ALA A 112 -12.61 10.41 -1.98
CA ALA A 112 -13.01 10.24 -0.58
C ALA A 112 -14.16 11.17 -0.16
#